data_ecf7c787fb84f0d9fd166069d101f87f
#
_entry.id   ecf7c787fb84f0d9fd166069d101f87f
#
_cell.length_a   1.000
_cell.length_b   1.000
_cell.length_c   1.000
_cell.angle_alpha   90.00
_cell.angle_beta   90.00
_cell.angle_gamma   90.00
#
_symmetry.space_group_name_H-M   'P 1'
#
loop_
_entity.id
_entity.type
_entity.pdbx_description
1 polymer ?
#
loop_
_entity_poly.entity_id
_entity_poly.type
_entity_poly.pdbx_seq_one_letter_code
_entity_poly.pdbx_strand_id
1 'polypeptide(L)'
;SSPETDLSPVVTGALEQAVRDLASLRLYDLDHGERAWTVAAGLPVYMALFGRDTLTAAWQAALLGSEMMSGTLPELARWQGRESNPWRDEQPGRMLHEAHTGPEEVLNLNPRARYYGAITTSAFYPVVVSELWHWTGNKELVRPLVDPALRALAWLDRYAHLSNDRFYEYRSQSQAGTKHQAWKDSDDAMVYPDGRQVEPPIATCEEQAYVYAAKLHMSELLWWLDETDTAKRLYREAEEL
;
A
#
# COMPACT_ATOMS: atom_id res chain seq x y z
N SER A 1 11.13 -5.26 -29.69
CA SER A 1 11.22 -6.66 -30.13
C SER A 1 11.20 -7.55 -28.92
N SER A 2 10.16 -8.36 -28.78
CA SER A 2 10.11 -9.40 -27.75
C SER A 2 11.29 -10.34 -27.94
N PRO A 3 12.02 -10.73 -26.88
CA PRO A 3 13.03 -11.76 -27.03
C PRO A 3 12.34 -13.03 -27.56
N GLU A 4 13.00 -13.72 -28.50
CA GLU A 4 12.59 -15.07 -28.91
C GLU A 4 12.60 -15.95 -27.65
N THR A 5 11.42 -16.29 -27.16
CA THR A 5 11.27 -17.13 -25.96
C THR A 5 10.90 -18.54 -26.40
N ASP A 6 11.55 -19.54 -25.84
CA ASP A 6 11.17 -20.96 -25.99
C ASP A 6 9.85 -21.32 -25.28
N LEU A 7 9.06 -20.29 -24.91
CA LEU A 7 7.75 -20.45 -24.28
C LEU A 7 6.72 -20.93 -25.30
N SER A 8 5.80 -21.76 -24.84
CA SER A 8 4.70 -22.19 -25.70
C SER A 8 3.85 -21.00 -26.18
N PRO A 9 3.26 -21.04 -27.38
CA PRO A 9 2.42 -19.95 -27.89
C PRO A 9 1.27 -19.57 -26.97
N VAL A 10 0.77 -20.52 -26.17
CA VAL A 10 -0.28 -20.26 -25.16
C VAL A 10 0.23 -19.37 -24.02
N VAL A 11 1.43 -19.65 -23.51
CA VAL A 11 2.05 -18.85 -22.43
C VAL A 11 2.39 -17.45 -22.93
N THR A 12 2.96 -17.35 -24.15
CA THR A 12 3.26 -16.07 -24.78
C THR A 12 1.98 -15.24 -24.97
N GLY A 13 0.91 -15.85 -25.51
CA GLY A 13 -0.36 -15.18 -25.69
C GLY A 13 -1.02 -14.72 -24.37
N ALA A 14 -0.91 -15.53 -23.32
CA ALA A 14 -1.40 -15.16 -21.99
C ALA A 14 -0.63 -13.97 -21.40
N LEU A 15 0.70 -13.95 -21.54
CA LEU A 15 1.53 -12.82 -21.09
C LEU A 15 1.20 -11.53 -21.84
N GLU A 16 1.10 -11.60 -23.18
CA GLU A 16 0.71 -10.45 -23.98
C GLU A 16 -0.68 -9.92 -23.63
N GLN A 17 -1.63 -10.81 -23.31
CA GLN A 17 -2.95 -10.40 -22.85
C GLN A 17 -2.89 -9.74 -21.48
N ALA A 18 -2.17 -10.30 -20.53
CA ALA A 18 -1.99 -9.72 -19.19
C ALA A 18 -1.38 -8.30 -19.25
N VAL A 19 -0.40 -8.07 -20.13
CA VAL A 19 0.18 -6.74 -20.35
C VAL A 19 -0.87 -5.76 -20.89
N ARG A 20 -1.70 -6.18 -21.85
CA ARG A 20 -2.81 -5.37 -22.38
C ARG A 20 -3.86 -5.07 -21.31
N ASP A 21 -4.19 -6.03 -20.47
CA ASP A 21 -5.18 -5.88 -19.41
C ASP A 21 -4.67 -4.87 -18.35
N LEU A 22 -3.42 -4.97 -17.92
CA LEU A 22 -2.80 -3.98 -17.03
C LEU A 22 -2.80 -2.58 -17.64
N ALA A 23 -2.47 -2.45 -18.92
CA ALA A 23 -2.48 -1.18 -19.62
C ALA A 23 -3.90 -0.57 -19.70
N SER A 24 -4.95 -1.42 -19.80
CA SER A 24 -6.34 -0.97 -19.82
C SER A 24 -6.86 -0.46 -18.46
N LEU A 25 -6.19 -0.83 -17.37
CA LEU A 25 -6.50 -0.35 -16.00
C LEU A 25 -5.76 0.94 -15.63
N ARG A 26 -4.91 1.49 -16.52
CA ARG A 26 -4.13 2.69 -16.24
C ARG A 26 -5.02 3.89 -15.91
N LEU A 27 -4.68 4.60 -14.84
CA LEU A 27 -5.31 5.85 -14.42
C LEU A 27 -4.52 7.03 -14.98
N TYR A 28 -4.82 7.42 -16.22
CA TYR A 28 -4.08 8.43 -16.99
C TYR A 28 -4.02 9.81 -16.34
N ASP A 29 -5.01 10.18 -15.57
CA ASP A 29 -5.09 11.43 -14.82
C ASP A 29 -4.18 11.46 -13.58
N LEU A 30 -3.62 10.31 -13.20
CA LEU A 30 -2.69 10.15 -12.08
C LEU A 30 -1.25 9.88 -12.54
N ASP A 31 -0.95 10.02 -13.82
CA ASP A 31 0.39 9.77 -14.35
C ASP A 31 1.41 10.82 -13.87
N HIS A 32 2.60 10.35 -13.53
CA HIS A 32 3.78 11.16 -13.22
C HIS A 32 4.75 11.26 -14.44
N GLY A 33 4.20 11.35 -15.65
CA GLY A 33 4.91 11.33 -16.92
C GLY A 33 4.67 10.04 -17.73
N GLU A 34 5.27 9.94 -18.91
CA GLU A 34 5.04 8.83 -19.84
C GLU A 34 5.43 7.46 -19.27
N ARG A 35 6.45 7.44 -18.42
CA ARG A 35 7.07 6.23 -17.86
C ARG A 35 6.85 6.06 -16.35
N ALA A 36 5.85 6.74 -15.79
CA ALA A 36 5.52 6.66 -14.36
C ALA A 36 4.00 6.73 -14.21
N TRP A 37 3.36 5.59 -14.06
CA TRP A 37 1.91 5.46 -14.09
C TRP A 37 1.40 4.48 -13.04
N THR A 38 0.10 4.53 -12.76
CA THR A 38 -0.57 3.64 -11.83
C THR A 38 -1.84 3.04 -12.41
N VAL A 39 -2.41 2.04 -11.74
CA VAL A 39 -3.58 1.31 -12.19
C VAL A 39 -4.73 1.41 -11.19
N ALA A 40 -5.96 1.30 -11.70
CA ALA A 40 -7.14 1.01 -10.91
C ALA A 40 -7.09 -0.42 -10.34
N ALA A 41 -7.82 -0.66 -9.26
CA ALA A 41 -7.86 -1.98 -8.62
C ALA A 41 -8.58 -3.03 -9.49
N GLY A 42 -9.62 -2.64 -10.26
CA GLY A 42 -10.27 -3.57 -11.19
C GLY A 42 -11.58 -3.09 -11.79
N LEU A 43 -11.87 -3.59 -12.97
CA LEU A 43 -13.11 -3.36 -13.71
C LEU A 43 -14.17 -4.40 -13.31
N PRO A 44 -15.45 -4.03 -13.32
CA PRO A 44 -16.02 -2.69 -13.52
C PRO A 44 -16.21 -1.92 -12.21
N VAL A 45 -16.09 -2.57 -11.03
CA VAL A 45 -16.54 -2.03 -9.74
C VAL A 45 -15.46 -1.19 -9.06
N TYR A 46 -14.19 -1.54 -9.23
CA TYR A 46 -13.06 -0.94 -8.51
C TYR A 46 -12.20 -0.04 -9.42
N MET A 47 -12.86 0.75 -10.28
CA MET A 47 -12.21 1.71 -11.18
C MET A 47 -11.77 2.99 -10.44
N ALA A 48 -10.94 2.80 -9.42
CA ALA A 48 -10.42 3.87 -8.59
C ALA A 48 -8.99 3.54 -8.12
N LEU A 49 -8.32 4.51 -7.53
CA LEU A 49 -7.04 4.31 -6.87
C LEU A 49 -7.26 3.59 -5.55
N PHE A 50 -6.71 2.39 -5.41
CA PHE A 50 -6.66 1.63 -4.17
C PHE A 50 -5.21 1.42 -3.74
N GLY A 51 -4.87 1.86 -2.54
CA GLY A 51 -3.48 1.87 -2.08
C GLY A 51 -2.82 0.50 -2.06
N ARG A 52 -3.45 -0.49 -1.43
CA ARG A 52 -2.93 -1.85 -1.34
C ARG A 52 -2.85 -2.55 -2.70
N ASP A 53 -3.91 -2.40 -3.51
CA ASP A 53 -4.05 -3.08 -4.79
C ASP A 53 -3.03 -2.56 -5.80
N THR A 54 -2.88 -1.24 -5.89
CA THR A 54 -1.91 -0.65 -6.83
C THR A 54 -0.45 -0.92 -6.40
N LEU A 55 -0.16 -0.98 -5.08
CA LEU A 55 1.15 -1.41 -4.58
C LEU A 55 1.44 -2.87 -4.96
N THR A 56 0.46 -3.75 -4.79
CA THR A 56 0.58 -5.17 -5.17
C THR A 56 0.82 -5.33 -6.66
N ALA A 57 -0.01 -4.68 -7.48
CA ALA A 57 0.12 -4.73 -8.94
C ALA A 57 1.49 -4.18 -9.40
N ALA A 58 1.92 -3.05 -8.83
CA ALA A 58 3.19 -2.42 -9.18
C ALA A 58 4.40 -3.31 -8.83
N TRP A 59 4.38 -3.95 -7.67
CA TRP A 59 5.43 -4.87 -7.26
C TRP A 59 5.45 -6.14 -8.09
N GLN A 60 4.30 -6.78 -8.30
CA GLN A 60 4.21 -8.02 -9.09
C GLN A 60 4.55 -7.79 -10.56
N ALA A 61 4.26 -6.60 -11.11
CA ALA A 61 4.60 -6.23 -12.47
C ALA A 61 6.07 -5.77 -12.66
N ALA A 62 6.89 -5.77 -11.61
CA ALA A 62 8.30 -5.32 -11.67
C ALA A 62 9.14 -6.08 -12.71
N LEU A 63 8.78 -7.33 -13.01
CA LEU A 63 9.39 -8.11 -14.10
C LEU A 63 9.20 -7.49 -15.50
N LEU A 64 8.17 -6.65 -15.67
CA LEU A 64 7.87 -5.97 -16.94
C LEU A 64 8.56 -4.57 -17.01
N GLY A 65 9.03 -4.07 -15.87
CA GLY A 65 9.65 -2.77 -15.71
C GLY A 65 9.26 -2.09 -14.41
N SER A 66 9.94 -0.99 -14.08
CA SER A 66 9.71 -0.23 -12.85
C SER A 66 8.69 0.90 -13.00
N GLU A 67 8.11 1.09 -14.18
CA GLU A 67 7.26 2.23 -14.54
C GLU A 67 6.03 2.34 -13.62
N MET A 68 5.42 1.18 -13.28
CA MET A 68 4.26 1.16 -12.40
C MET A 68 4.63 1.49 -10.96
N MET A 69 5.74 1.00 -10.42
CA MET A 69 6.22 1.41 -9.09
C MET A 69 6.58 2.90 -9.06
N SER A 70 7.24 3.38 -10.13
CA SER A 70 7.66 4.78 -10.27
C SER A 70 6.48 5.76 -10.33
N GLY A 71 5.29 5.34 -10.75
CA GLY A 71 4.07 6.14 -10.74
C GLY A 71 3.26 5.96 -9.45
N THR A 72 3.05 4.71 -9.04
CA THR A 72 2.25 4.37 -7.85
C THR A 72 2.80 4.99 -6.56
N LEU A 73 4.11 4.88 -6.33
CA LEU A 73 4.69 5.31 -5.06
C LEU A 73 4.61 6.84 -4.83
N PRO A 74 4.99 7.71 -5.78
CA PRO A 74 4.81 9.15 -5.58
C PRO A 74 3.33 9.55 -5.53
N GLU A 75 2.46 8.85 -6.26
CA GLU A 75 1.01 9.14 -6.18
C GLU A 75 0.46 8.84 -4.79
N LEU A 76 0.76 7.69 -4.21
CA LEU A 76 0.34 7.37 -2.85
C LEU A 76 0.97 8.28 -1.80
N ALA A 77 2.23 8.72 -1.98
CA ALA A 77 2.87 9.71 -1.13
C ALA A 77 2.13 11.06 -1.16
N ARG A 78 1.63 11.47 -2.33
CA ARG A 78 0.82 12.69 -2.50
C ARG A 78 -0.49 12.62 -1.70
N TRP A 79 -1.10 11.44 -1.63
CA TRP A 79 -2.35 11.16 -0.92
C TRP A 79 -2.16 10.79 0.56
N GLN A 80 -0.94 10.70 1.06
CA GLN A 80 -0.68 10.37 2.48
C GLN A 80 -1.41 11.32 3.42
N GLY A 81 -2.01 10.79 4.49
CA GLY A 81 -2.79 11.53 5.47
C GLY A 81 -1.99 12.65 6.14
N ARG A 82 -2.61 13.80 6.35
CA ARG A 82 -1.98 15.01 6.89
C ARG A 82 -2.68 15.57 8.12
N GLU A 83 -3.93 15.20 8.33
CA GLU A 83 -4.76 15.69 9.42
C GLU A 83 -5.47 14.53 10.15
N SER A 84 -6.06 14.81 11.30
CA SER A 84 -6.93 13.86 11.98
C SER A 84 -8.37 14.10 11.55
N ASN A 85 -8.96 13.17 10.82
CA ASN A 85 -10.34 13.25 10.35
C ASN A 85 -11.03 11.89 10.53
N PRO A 86 -11.82 11.72 11.62
CA PRO A 86 -12.49 10.46 11.92
C PRO A 86 -13.49 10.01 10.85
N TRP A 87 -14.10 10.94 10.09
CA TRP A 87 -15.05 10.60 9.03
C TRP A 87 -14.45 9.67 7.97
N ARG A 88 -13.18 9.87 7.64
CA ARG A 88 -12.46 9.09 6.63
C ARG A 88 -11.29 8.28 7.17
N ASP A 89 -11.24 8.06 8.48
CA ASP A 89 -10.14 7.36 9.17
C ASP A 89 -8.75 7.97 8.88
N GLU A 90 -8.67 9.26 8.54
CA GLU A 90 -7.41 9.93 8.27
C GLU A 90 -6.67 10.28 9.55
N GLN A 91 -5.37 10.00 9.55
CA GLN A 91 -4.42 10.41 10.57
C GLN A 91 -3.10 10.80 9.90
N PRO A 92 -2.33 11.75 10.49
CA PRO A 92 -1.05 12.17 9.90
C PRO A 92 -0.08 11.00 9.72
N GLY A 93 0.36 10.77 8.47
CA GLY A 93 1.25 9.69 8.10
C GLY A 93 0.58 8.42 7.59
N ARG A 94 -0.73 8.24 7.82
CA ARG A 94 -1.48 7.08 7.32
C ARG A 94 -1.54 7.05 5.81
N MET A 95 -1.32 5.88 5.20
CA MET A 95 -1.42 5.75 3.75
C MET A 95 -2.87 5.56 3.31
N LEU A 96 -3.17 6.01 2.09
CA LEU A 96 -4.50 5.93 1.49
C LEU A 96 -4.96 4.48 1.35
N HIS A 97 -6.23 4.21 1.68
CA HIS A 97 -6.91 2.97 1.30
C HIS A 97 -7.48 3.06 -0.11
N GLU A 98 -8.38 4.03 -0.33
CA GLU A 98 -9.05 4.22 -1.62
C GLU A 98 -9.38 5.69 -1.88
N ALA A 99 -9.44 6.08 -3.17
CA ALA A 99 -9.90 7.39 -3.60
C ALA A 99 -10.78 7.25 -4.84
N HIS A 100 -12.03 7.69 -4.71
CA HIS A 100 -13.04 7.66 -5.76
C HIS A 100 -13.45 9.07 -6.20
N THR A 101 -14.04 9.19 -7.40
CA THR A 101 -14.44 10.45 -8.02
C THR A 101 -15.91 10.45 -8.46
N GLY A 102 -16.75 9.64 -7.82
CA GLY A 102 -18.17 9.53 -8.15
C GLY A 102 -19.05 10.67 -7.59
N PRO A 103 -20.33 10.72 -7.96
CA PRO A 103 -21.28 11.73 -7.44
C PRO A 103 -21.48 11.64 -5.92
N GLU A 104 -21.47 10.45 -5.35
CA GLU A 104 -21.60 10.22 -3.89
C GLU A 104 -20.42 10.81 -3.12
N GLU A 105 -19.22 10.72 -3.69
CA GLU A 105 -18.00 11.27 -3.14
C GLU A 105 -18.00 12.79 -3.18
N VAL A 106 -18.43 13.38 -4.30
CA VAL A 106 -18.56 14.84 -4.45
C VAL A 106 -19.57 15.41 -3.44
N LEU A 107 -20.66 14.69 -3.17
CA LEU A 107 -21.68 15.06 -2.19
C LEU A 107 -21.30 14.68 -0.75
N ASN A 108 -20.14 14.03 -0.54
CA ASN A 108 -19.66 13.55 0.75
C ASN A 108 -20.66 12.64 1.50
N LEU A 109 -21.38 11.80 0.73
CA LEU A 109 -22.36 10.85 1.28
C LEU A 109 -21.68 9.63 1.92
N ASN A 110 -20.45 9.33 1.50
CA ASN A 110 -19.57 8.33 2.09
C ASN A 110 -18.13 8.86 2.20
N PRO A 111 -17.22 8.23 2.98
CA PRO A 111 -15.86 8.73 3.15
C PRO A 111 -14.92 8.44 1.96
N ARG A 112 -15.37 7.75 0.91
CA ARG A 112 -14.51 7.12 -0.11
C ARG A 112 -13.92 8.09 -1.14
N ALA A 113 -14.33 9.36 -1.16
CA ALA A 113 -13.61 10.39 -1.92
C ALA A 113 -12.11 10.39 -1.59
N ARG A 114 -11.77 10.09 -0.33
CA ARG A 114 -10.41 9.90 0.18
C ARG A 114 -10.50 9.16 1.52
N TYR A 115 -10.36 7.85 1.51
CA TYR A 115 -10.53 7.01 2.69
C TYR A 115 -9.23 6.31 3.09
N TYR A 116 -8.99 6.20 4.39
CA TYR A 116 -7.74 5.69 4.96
C TYR A 116 -7.89 4.41 5.79
N GLY A 117 -9.02 3.77 5.72
CA GLY A 117 -9.35 2.59 6.53
C GLY A 117 -8.64 1.31 6.08
N ALA A 118 -7.31 1.35 5.97
CA ALA A 118 -6.46 0.17 5.78
C ALA A 118 -5.14 0.35 6.51
N ILE A 119 -4.84 -0.53 7.47
CA ILE A 119 -3.54 -0.56 8.15
C ILE A 119 -2.46 -1.10 7.21
N THR A 120 -2.78 -2.12 6.43
CA THR A 120 -1.86 -2.84 5.54
C THR A 120 -1.17 -1.90 4.55
N THR A 121 -1.86 -0.91 3.98
CA THR A 121 -1.25 0.01 3.02
C THR A 121 -0.07 0.76 3.64
N SER A 122 -0.19 1.17 4.91
CA SER A 122 0.88 1.89 5.62
C SER A 122 2.10 1.01 5.90
N ALA A 123 1.90 -0.28 6.14
CA ALA A 123 2.99 -1.23 6.33
C ALA A 123 3.60 -1.69 4.99
N PHE A 124 2.78 -1.82 3.93
CA PHE A 124 3.25 -2.32 2.64
C PHE A 124 3.95 -1.26 1.78
N TYR A 125 3.58 0.01 1.91
CA TYR A 125 4.21 1.10 1.16
C TYR A 125 5.74 1.15 1.34
N PRO A 126 6.33 1.11 2.56
CA PRO A 126 7.77 1.07 2.76
C PRO A 126 8.45 -0.14 2.11
N VAL A 127 7.80 -1.30 2.10
CA VAL A 127 8.32 -2.50 1.42
C VAL A 127 8.49 -2.24 -0.08
N VAL A 128 7.46 -1.70 -0.74
CA VAL A 128 7.49 -1.45 -2.18
C VAL A 128 8.46 -0.32 -2.55
N VAL A 129 8.68 0.66 -1.65
CA VAL A 129 9.77 1.65 -1.82
C VAL A 129 11.13 0.98 -1.86
N SER A 130 11.40 0.03 -0.96
CA SER A 130 12.65 -0.74 -0.98
C SER A 130 12.75 -1.63 -2.21
N GLU A 131 11.64 -2.23 -2.65
CA GLU A 131 11.60 -3.02 -3.87
C GLU A 131 11.93 -2.20 -5.12
N LEU A 132 11.46 -0.95 -5.22
CA LEU A 132 11.84 -0.06 -6.31
C LEU A 132 13.37 0.12 -6.39
N TRP A 133 14.04 0.23 -5.24
CA TRP A 133 15.49 0.28 -5.19
C TRP A 133 16.14 -1.05 -5.60
N HIS A 134 15.65 -2.18 -5.10
CA HIS A 134 16.17 -3.51 -5.47
C HIS A 134 16.11 -3.76 -6.98
N TRP A 135 15.00 -3.36 -7.62
CA TRP A 135 14.82 -3.55 -9.06
C TRP A 135 15.59 -2.56 -9.93
N THR A 136 15.88 -1.35 -9.43
CA THR A 136 16.47 -0.28 -10.24
C THR A 136 17.91 0.08 -9.87
N GLY A 137 18.32 -0.14 -8.63
CA GLY A 137 19.58 0.36 -8.09
C GLY A 137 19.67 1.90 -8.08
N ASN A 138 18.58 2.61 -8.37
CA ASN A 138 18.57 4.05 -8.59
C ASN A 138 18.17 4.82 -7.31
N LYS A 139 19.19 5.35 -6.61
CA LYS A 139 19.01 6.14 -5.39
C LYS A 139 18.15 7.39 -5.60
N GLU A 140 18.21 8.02 -6.76
CA GLU A 140 17.48 9.26 -7.06
C GLU A 140 15.98 9.02 -7.17
N LEU A 141 15.55 7.84 -7.63
CA LEU A 141 14.13 7.46 -7.67
C LEU A 141 13.55 7.22 -6.29
N VAL A 142 14.32 6.64 -5.36
CA VAL A 142 13.81 6.24 -4.05
C VAL A 142 13.96 7.34 -2.99
N ARG A 143 14.95 8.21 -3.10
CA ARG A 143 15.24 9.25 -2.10
C ARG A 143 14.03 10.14 -1.76
N PRO A 144 13.20 10.60 -2.70
CA PRO A 144 11.99 11.37 -2.40
C PRO A 144 10.90 10.58 -1.68
N LEU A 145 10.96 9.23 -1.72
CA LEU A 145 9.96 8.33 -1.15
C LEU A 145 10.31 7.88 0.27
N VAL A 146 11.54 8.13 0.73
CA VAL A 146 12.01 7.76 2.07
C VAL A 146 11.19 8.44 3.17
N ASP A 147 11.00 9.75 3.07
CA ASP A 147 10.26 10.49 4.09
C ASP A 147 8.78 10.06 4.18
N PRO A 148 8.01 9.89 3.08
CA PRO A 148 6.69 9.26 3.16
C PRO A 148 6.70 7.86 3.80
N ALA A 149 7.68 7.00 3.49
CA ALA A 149 7.79 5.67 4.07
C ALA A 149 8.05 5.72 5.58
N LEU A 150 8.95 6.59 6.04
CA LEU A 150 9.22 6.78 7.46
C LEU A 150 8.02 7.35 8.21
N ARG A 151 7.25 8.26 7.59
CA ARG A 151 5.99 8.75 8.18
C ARG A 151 4.94 7.65 8.30
N ALA A 152 4.85 6.73 7.33
CA ALA A 152 3.95 5.58 7.41
C ALA A 152 4.31 4.65 8.56
N LEU A 153 5.61 4.35 8.76
CA LEU A 153 6.09 3.59 9.92
C LEU A 153 5.82 4.33 11.24
N ALA A 154 6.09 5.62 11.30
CA ALA A 154 5.81 6.44 12.49
C ALA A 154 4.30 6.50 12.82
N TRP A 155 3.43 6.48 11.81
CA TRP A 155 1.99 6.36 12.02
C TRP A 155 1.63 5.02 12.66
N LEU A 156 2.18 3.90 12.18
CA LEU A 156 1.98 2.58 12.77
C LEU A 156 2.39 2.55 14.24
N ASP A 157 3.62 3.00 14.54
CA ASP A 157 4.14 3.02 15.90
C ASP A 157 3.34 3.94 16.85
N ARG A 158 2.72 4.99 16.33
CA ARG A 158 1.96 5.96 17.13
C ARG A 158 0.49 5.60 17.31
N TYR A 159 -0.16 5.04 16.31
CA TYR A 159 -1.62 4.94 16.25
C TYR A 159 -2.16 3.51 16.17
N ALA A 160 -1.30 2.52 15.91
CA ALA A 160 -1.73 1.14 15.77
C ALA A 160 -1.49 0.24 17.01
N HIS A 161 -0.99 0.79 18.12
CA HIS A 161 -0.94 0.11 19.42
C HIS A 161 -2.14 0.56 20.26
N LEU A 162 -3.28 -0.11 20.09
CA LEU A 162 -4.55 0.27 20.71
C LEU A 162 -4.78 -0.39 22.08
N SER A 163 -4.17 -1.55 22.30
CA SER A 163 -4.12 -2.28 23.56
C SER A 163 -2.75 -2.12 24.24
N ASN A 164 -2.65 -2.53 25.49
CA ASN A 164 -1.37 -2.51 26.22
C ASN A 164 -0.49 -3.72 25.89
N ASP A 165 -0.61 -4.28 24.69
CA ASP A 165 0.25 -5.34 24.18
C ASP A 165 1.21 -4.80 23.10
N ARG A 166 1.99 -5.70 22.51
CA ARG A 166 2.99 -5.32 21.51
C ARG A 166 2.48 -5.36 20.08
N PHE A 167 1.21 -5.75 19.88
CA PHE A 167 0.67 -5.97 18.54
C PHE A 167 0.24 -4.68 17.88
N TYR A 168 0.41 -4.62 16.56
CA TYR A 168 -0.21 -3.60 15.72
C TYR A 168 -1.66 -4.00 15.47
N GLU A 169 -2.55 -3.08 15.79
CA GLU A 169 -3.99 -3.30 15.80
C GLU A 169 -4.71 -2.22 14.98
N TYR A 170 -5.89 -2.52 14.53
CA TYR A 170 -6.76 -1.54 13.90
C TYR A 170 -8.13 -1.46 14.55
N ARG A 171 -8.70 -0.26 14.43
CA ARG A 171 -10.10 0.04 14.76
C ARG A 171 -10.56 1.18 13.85
N SER A 172 -11.73 1.04 13.19
CA SER A 172 -12.34 2.13 12.46
C SER A 172 -12.79 3.25 13.43
N GLN A 173 -12.50 4.49 13.08
CA GLN A 173 -13.07 5.67 13.72
C GLN A 173 -14.31 6.17 12.95
N SER A 174 -14.40 5.85 11.66
CA SER A 174 -15.50 6.20 10.80
C SER A 174 -16.71 5.29 11.04
N GLN A 175 -17.88 5.90 11.25
CA GLN A 175 -19.14 5.16 11.34
C GLN A 175 -19.61 4.63 9.98
N ALA A 176 -19.14 5.21 8.89
CA ALA A 176 -19.44 4.80 7.51
C ALA A 176 -18.27 4.06 6.84
N GLY A 177 -17.19 3.83 7.58
CA GLY A 177 -16.01 3.11 7.11
C GLY A 177 -16.14 1.59 7.24
N THR A 178 -15.13 0.89 6.74
CA THR A 178 -15.03 -0.57 6.85
C THR A 178 -14.70 -0.98 8.29
N LYS A 179 -15.35 -2.03 8.79
CA LYS A 179 -15.06 -2.62 10.11
C LYS A 179 -13.66 -3.26 10.12
N HIS A 180 -13.35 -4.01 9.07
CA HIS A 180 -12.08 -4.69 8.90
C HIS A 180 -11.14 -3.84 8.03
N GLN A 181 -9.93 -3.57 8.52
CA GLN A 181 -8.95 -2.67 7.90
C GLN A 181 -7.59 -3.33 7.66
N ALA A 182 -7.55 -4.67 7.74
CA ALA A 182 -6.38 -5.49 7.41
C ALA A 182 -6.37 -5.90 5.93
N TRP A 183 -5.50 -6.84 5.56
CA TRP A 183 -5.47 -7.43 4.22
C TRP A 183 -6.82 -8.02 3.82
N LYS A 184 -7.46 -8.75 4.75
CA LYS A 184 -8.84 -9.23 4.61
C LYS A 184 -9.77 -8.16 5.19
N ASP A 185 -10.50 -7.46 4.35
CA ASP A 185 -11.28 -6.28 4.70
C ASP A 185 -12.80 -6.40 4.43
N SER A 186 -13.28 -7.56 3.97
CA SER A 186 -14.73 -7.81 3.87
C SER A 186 -15.39 -7.93 5.24
N ASP A 187 -16.69 -7.69 5.29
CA ASP A 187 -17.44 -7.63 6.56
C ASP A 187 -17.38 -8.92 7.39
N ASP A 188 -17.22 -10.07 6.73
CA ASP A 188 -17.09 -11.40 7.33
C ASP A 188 -15.65 -11.93 7.39
N ALA A 189 -14.67 -11.07 7.17
CA ALA A 189 -13.26 -11.46 7.07
C ALA A 189 -12.70 -12.08 8.35
N MET A 190 -13.13 -11.58 9.52
CA MET A 190 -12.67 -12.04 10.83
C MET A 190 -13.85 -12.52 11.67
N VAL A 191 -13.99 -13.83 11.74
CA VAL A 191 -15.07 -14.48 12.48
C VAL A 191 -14.55 -15.57 13.41
N TYR A 192 -15.22 -15.77 14.53
CA TYR A 192 -15.01 -16.92 15.40
C TYR A 192 -15.59 -18.20 14.78
N PRO A 193 -15.20 -19.40 15.28
CA PRO A 193 -15.73 -20.67 14.77
C PRO A 193 -17.26 -20.80 14.80
N ASP A 194 -17.93 -20.02 15.64
CA ASP A 194 -19.39 -19.96 15.75
C ASP A 194 -20.04 -18.93 14.79
N GLY A 195 -19.24 -18.28 13.93
CA GLY A 195 -19.69 -17.30 12.95
C GLY A 195 -19.86 -15.88 13.48
N ARG A 196 -19.65 -15.62 14.78
CA ARG A 196 -19.64 -14.24 15.30
C ARG A 196 -18.44 -13.48 14.79
N GLN A 197 -18.66 -12.21 14.43
CA GLN A 197 -17.57 -11.31 14.03
C GLN A 197 -16.68 -10.97 15.24
N VAL A 198 -15.37 -10.83 14.96
CA VAL A 198 -14.42 -10.33 15.95
C VAL A 198 -14.63 -8.83 16.13
N GLU A 199 -14.62 -8.37 17.38
CA GLU A 199 -14.77 -6.95 17.69
C GLU A 199 -13.41 -6.24 17.79
N PRO A 200 -13.29 -5.01 17.20
CA PRO A 200 -12.07 -4.22 17.30
C PRO A 200 -11.76 -3.75 18.74
N PRO A 201 -10.46 -3.57 19.08
CA PRO A 201 -9.31 -3.60 18.19
C PRO A 201 -8.94 -5.01 17.76
N ILE A 202 -8.43 -5.15 16.53
CA ILE A 202 -8.07 -6.44 15.96
C ILE A 202 -6.61 -6.41 15.53
N ALA A 203 -5.83 -7.39 16.00
CA ALA A 203 -4.49 -7.67 15.53
C ALA A 203 -4.51 -8.92 14.64
N THR A 204 -4.02 -8.81 13.42
CA THR A 204 -3.88 -9.94 12.51
C THR A 204 -2.41 -10.30 12.34
N CYS A 205 -2.12 -11.56 12.07
CA CYS A 205 -0.73 -12.03 11.93
C CYS A 205 -0.04 -11.43 10.70
N GLU A 206 -0.78 -11.22 9.62
CA GLU A 206 -0.26 -10.60 8.39
C GLU A 206 0.21 -9.16 8.62
N GLU A 207 -0.48 -8.38 9.45
CA GLU A 207 -0.05 -7.01 9.75
C GLU A 207 1.25 -6.96 10.54
N GLN A 208 1.43 -7.89 11.51
CA GLN A 208 2.72 -8.01 12.22
C GLN A 208 3.84 -8.34 11.25
N ALA A 209 3.60 -9.28 10.32
CA ALA A 209 4.58 -9.67 9.30
C ALA A 209 4.89 -8.53 8.32
N TYR A 210 3.88 -7.75 7.89
CA TYR A 210 4.11 -6.58 7.04
C TYR A 210 4.92 -5.49 7.74
N VAL A 211 4.65 -5.21 9.02
CA VAL A 211 5.42 -4.20 9.77
C VAL A 211 6.86 -4.66 10.00
N TYR A 212 7.05 -5.94 10.35
CA TYR A 212 8.38 -6.54 10.43
C TYR A 212 9.15 -6.36 9.11
N ALA A 213 8.55 -6.79 7.99
CA ALA A 213 9.15 -6.67 6.67
C ALA A 213 9.45 -5.20 6.31
N ALA A 214 8.52 -4.28 6.58
CA ALA A 214 8.68 -2.86 6.30
C ALA A 214 9.88 -2.24 7.04
N LYS A 215 10.02 -2.52 8.33
CA LYS A 215 11.15 -2.03 9.13
C LYS A 215 12.47 -2.63 8.65
N LEU A 216 12.49 -3.92 8.31
CA LEU A 216 13.68 -4.61 7.83
C LEU A 216 14.12 -4.09 6.44
N HIS A 217 13.21 -4.00 5.49
CA HIS A 217 13.47 -3.49 4.14
C HIS A 217 13.91 -2.02 4.16
N MET A 218 13.25 -1.18 4.95
CA MET A 218 13.66 0.22 5.09
C MET A 218 15.01 0.36 5.80
N SER A 219 15.32 -0.51 6.75
CA SER A 219 16.66 -0.55 7.38
C SER A 219 17.75 -0.79 6.33
N GLU A 220 17.57 -1.77 5.45
CA GLU A 220 18.50 -2.06 4.36
C GLU A 220 18.62 -0.87 3.40
N LEU A 221 17.51 -0.33 2.92
CA LEU A 221 17.52 0.82 2.00
C LEU A 221 18.24 2.02 2.61
N LEU A 222 17.94 2.37 3.86
CA LEU A 222 18.56 3.50 4.54
C LEU A 222 20.06 3.30 4.78
N TRP A 223 20.49 2.06 5.00
CA TRP A 223 21.92 1.73 5.06
C TRP A 223 22.63 2.09 3.75
N TRP A 224 22.02 1.74 2.61
CA TRP A 224 22.54 2.08 1.29
C TRP A 224 22.44 3.57 0.92
N LEU A 225 21.58 4.32 1.62
CA LEU A 225 21.44 5.77 1.47
C LEU A 225 22.31 6.58 2.46
N ASP A 226 23.18 5.90 3.22
CA ASP A 226 24.09 6.46 4.23
C ASP A 226 23.36 7.02 5.49
N GLU A 227 22.07 6.68 5.71
CA GLU A 227 21.28 7.04 6.89
C GLU A 227 21.38 5.97 7.99
N THR A 228 22.62 5.65 8.39
CA THR A 228 22.95 4.47 9.19
C THR A 228 22.33 4.43 10.59
N ASP A 229 22.08 5.58 11.22
CA ASP A 229 21.48 5.61 12.56
C ASP A 229 20.01 5.20 12.53
N THR A 230 19.26 5.71 11.56
CA THR A 230 17.85 5.32 11.33
C THR A 230 17.78 3.85 10.88
N ALA A 231 18.68 3.42 10.02
CA ALA A 231 18.79 2.02 9.58
C ALA A 231 18.95 1.07 10.78
N LYS A 232 19.93 1.31 11.67
CA LYS A 232 20.15 0.50 12.87
C LYS A 232 18.98 0.51 13.85
N ARG A 233 18.28 1.63 13.95
CA ARG A 233 17.08 1.73 14.80
C ARG A 233 15.98 0.83 14.27
N LEU A 234 15.61 0.96 12.97
CA LEU A 234 14.57 0.14 12.36
C LEU A 234 14.89 -1.35 12.37
N TYR A 235 16.16 -1.73 12.19
CA TYR A 235 16.60 -3.11 12.29
C TYR A 235 16.30 -3.68 13.68
N ARG A 236 16.69 -2.98 14.75
CA ARG A 236 16.40 -3.41 16.12
C ARG A 236 14.92 -3.49 16.44
N GLU A 237 14.15 -2.49 15.97
CA GLU A 237 12.70 -2.50 16.12
C GLU A 237 12.04 -3.69 15.39
N ALA A 238 12.59 -4.13 14.24
CA ALA A 238 12.14 -5.35 13.57
C ALA A 238 12.47 -6.61 14.39
N GLU A 239 13.66 -6.70 14.97
CA GLU A 239 14.06 -7.86 15.81
C GLU A 239 13.24 -7.99 17.11
N GLU A 240 12.61 -6.90 17.57
CA GLU A 240 11.79 -6.87 18.80
C GLU A 240 10.32 -7.26 18.54
N LEU A 241 9.90 -7.36 17.28
CA LEU A 241 8.57 -7.79 16.86
C LEU A 241 8.44 -9.30 16.82
#